data_8f4ca7284285fabc20c9ad4361228ef9
#
_entry.id   8f4ca7284285fabc20c9ad4361228ef9
#
_cell.length_a   1.000
_cell.length_b   1.000
_cell.length_c   1.000
_cell.angle_alpha   90.00
_cell.angle_beta   90.00
_cell.angle_gamma   90.00
#
_symmetry.space_group_name_H-M   'P 1'
#
loop_
_entity.id
_entity.type
_entity.pdbx_description
1 polymer ?
#
loop_
_entity_poly.entity_id
_entity_poly.type
_entity_poly.pdbx_seq_one_letter_code
_entity_poly.pdbx_strand_id
1 'polypeptide(L)'
;MAVALSGGLYTSHVFIPPTPGPIAAAGLVGVGENLLLVIGIGAVVSVPVLVAAYFYAKFIGDKVSIKEDASEIRKSYDDIIKEHGRLPNGFLSLAPIFAPILLMALGSVVGILKLQGALANFMLFLGNPVIALGVGVLFAVILLLEAGKIKEFNEMTNEMLKVVGPILFITAAGGVLGKVITAAGFVEFMKQNAHIIGSIGIFFPFIISAIIKTAQGSSTVALTTTAAIMGLYTSEDSMMTTLGLTTEMGAVLTVMAIAAGAMTVSHANDSYFWVVTNFGKMTPEQGYKTQTMLTLVMGIVGILSVWVLSLFLL
;
A
#
# COMPACT_ATOMS: atom_id res chain seq x y z
N MET A 1 -16.86 -11.56 -9.39
CA MET A 1 -15.44 -11.91 -9.52
C MET A 1 -14.53 -10.67 -9.50
N ALA A 2 -14.71 -9.67 -10.36
CA ALA A 2 -13.90 -8.44 -10.40
C ALA A 2 -13.76 -7.74 -9.03
N VAL A 3 -14.88 -7.60 -8.29
CA VAL A 3 -14.91 -6.96 -6.97
C VAL A 3 -14.10 -7.75 -5.93
N ALA A 4 -14.17 -9.08 -5.92
CA ALA A 4 -13.38 -9.92 -5.01
C ALA A 4 -11.89 -9.83 -5.32
N LEU A 5 -11.51 -9.87 -6.61
CA LEU A 5 -10.12 -9.70 -7.04
C LEU A 5 -9.60 -8.31 -6.66
N SER A 6 -10.42 -7.29 -6.87
CA SER A 6 -10.11 -5.91 -6.46
C SER A 6 -9.81 -5.83 -4.97
N GLY A 7 -10.65 -6.44 -4.10
CA GLY A 7 -10.42 -6.45 -2.67
C GLY A 7 -9.07 -7.06 -2.29
N GLY A 8 -8.70 -8.18 -2.92
CA GLY A 8 -7.41 -8.84 -2.68
C GLY A 8 -6.22 -7.96 -3.10
N LEU A 9 -6.24 -7.45 -4.32
CA LEU A 9 -5.18 -6.59 -4.85
C LEU A 9 -5.03 -5.28 -4.06
N TYR A 10 -6.15 -4.68 -3.67
CA TYR A 10 -6.12 -3.42 -2.94
C TYR A 10 -5.62 -3.58 -1.50
N THR A 11 -5.96 -4.69 -0.83
CA THR A 11 -5.44 -5.00 0.49
C THR A 11 -3.91 -5.09 0.48
N SER A 12 -3.34 -5.86 -0.44
CA SER A 12 -1.89 -5.96 -0.55
C SER A 12 -1.23 -4.62 -0.93
N HIS A 13 -1.88 -3.83 -1.78
CA HIS A 13 -1.38 -2.53 -2.22
C HIS A 13 -1.21 -1.52 -1.08
N VAL A 14 -2.11 -1.51 -0.09
CA VAL A 14 -2.07 -0.50 0.97
C VAL A 14 -1.41 -0.97 2.26
N PHE A 15 -1.43 -2.27 2.58
CA PHE A 15 -0.90 -2.79 3.84
C PHE A 15 0.51 -3.38 3.72
N ILE A 16 0.91 -3.86 2.54
CA ILE A 16 2.09 -4.72 2.44
C ILE A 16 3.14 -4.12 1.51
N PRO A 17 4.35 -3.77 2.04
CA PRO A 17 5.51 -3.53 1.18
C PRO A 17 5.77 -4.74 0.23
N PRO A 18 6.33 -4.52 -0.96
CA PRO A 18 7.12 -3.36 -1.40
C PRO A 18 6.35 -2.28 -2.17
N THR A 19 5.05 -2.17 -2.02
CA THR A 19 4.29 -1.10 -2.66
C THR A 19 4.74 0.28 -2.16
N PRO A 20 4.76 1.32 -3.01
CA PRO A 20 5.39 2.60 -2.69
C PRO A 20 4.73 3.33 -1.52
N GLY A 21 3.41 3.21 -1.36
CA GLY A 21 2.67 3.86 -0.28
C GLY A 21 3.11 3.42 1.12
N PRO A 22 3.03 2.12 1.44
CA PRO A 22 3.48 1.58 2.73
C PRO A 22 4.96 1.83 3.02
N ILE A 23 5.86 1.70 2.02
CA ILE A 23 7.29 1.99 2.22
C ILE A 23 7.49 3.45 2.58
N ALA A 24 6.88 4.37 1.84
CA ALA A 24 7.01 5.80 2.10
C ALA A 24 6.41 6.19 3.46
N ALA A 25 5.24 5.64 3.81
CA ALA A 25 4.63 5.88 5.10
C ALA A 25 5.49 5.34 6.26
N ALA A 26 6.04 4.12 6.14
CA ALA A 26 6.96 3.55 7.12
C ALA A 26 8.22 4.41 7.31
N GLY A 27 8.80 4.92 6.22
CA GLY A 27 9.94 5.84 6.26
C GLY A 27 9.60 7.15 6.96
N LEU A 28 8.44 7.74 6.67
CA LEU A 28 8.02 9.03 7.23
C LEU A 28 7.70 8.97 8.72
N VAL A 29 7.21 7.84 9.23
CA VAL A 29 6.98 7.66 10.68
C VAL A 29 8.18 7.08 11.42
N GLY A 30 9.26 6.69 10.72
CA GLY A 30 10.52 6.26 11.32
C GLY A 30 10.73 4.75 11.46
N VAL A 31 9.89 3.91 10.81
CA VAL A 31 10.04 2.43 10.84
C VAL A 31 10.49 1.84 9.48
N GLY A 32 11.05 2.68 8.62
CA GLY A 32 11.50 2.27 7.28
C GLY A 32 12.65 1.25 7.27
N GLU A 33 13.42 1.16 8.34
CA GLU A 33 14.50 0.17 8.49
C GLU A 33 13.98 -1.22 8.92
N ASN A 34 12.79 -1.29 9.50
CA ASN A 34 12.17 -2.55 9.97
C ASN A 34 10.94 -2.93 9.14
N LEU A 35 11.11 -2.99 7.81
CA LEU A 35 10.02 -3.33 6.90
C LEU A 35 9.46 -4.75 7.10
N LEU A 36 10.25 -5.67 7.67
CA LEU A 36 9.74 -7.02 7.97
C LEU A 36 8.63 -6.95 9.02
N LEU A 37 8.77 -6.11 10.04
CA LEU A 37 7.73 -5.90 11.04
C LEU A 37 6.48 -5.27 10.41
N VAL A 38 6.66 -4.29 9.53
CA VAL A 38 5.56 -3.67 8.76
C VAL A 38 4.85 -4.69 7.89
N ILE A 39 5.60 -5.56 7.17
CA ILE A 39 5.05 -6.65 6.35
C ILE A 39 4.29 -7.65 7.24
N GLY A 40 4.87 -8.06 8.37
CA GLY A 40 4.27 -9.03 9.28
C GLY A 40 2.94 -8.55 9.86
N ILE A 41 2.90 -7.34 10.41
CA ILE A 41 1.67 -6.75 10.95
C ILE A 41 0.68 -6.45 9.81
N GLY A 42 1.16 -5.97 8.67
CA GLY A 42 0.33 -5.77 7.48
C GLY A 42 -0.34 -7.05 7.00
N ALA A 43 0.38 -8.18 7.01
CA ALA A 43 -0.18 -9.49 6.69
C ALA A 43 -1.26 -9.91 7.70
N VAL A 44 -1.03 -9.72 9.00
CA VAL A 44 -2.01 -10.02 10.05
C VAL A 44 -3.28 -9.19 9.88
N VAL A 45 -3.16 -7.86 9.68
CA VAL A 45 -4.31 -6.96 9.44
C VAL A 45 -5.03 -7.32 8.14
N SER A 46 -4.31 -7.78 7.13
CA SER A 46 -4.88 -8.15 5.83
C SER A 46 -5.86 -9.32 5.92
N VAL A 47 -5.67 -10.27 6.85
CA VAL A 47 -6.53 -11.47 6.96
C VAL A 47 -7.99 -11.11 7.21
N PRO A 48 -8.37 -10.38 8.28
CA PRO A 48 -9.76 -10.00 8.51
C PRO A 48 -10.32 -9.09 7.42
N VAL A 49 -9.49 -8.22 6.82
CA VAL A 49 -9.89 -7.36 5.70
C VAL A 49 -10.25 -8.19 4.47
N LEU A 50 -9.44 -9.19 4.11
CA LEU A 50 -9.71 -10.11 3.01
C LEU A 50 -10.95 -10.96 3.24
N VAL A 51 -11.16 -11.42 4.47
CA VAL A 51 -12.37 -12.16 4.86
C VAL A 51 -13.61 -11.29 4.67
N ALA A 52 -13.57 -10.05 5.15
CA ALA A 52 -14.67 -9.09 4.98
C ALA A 52 -14.91 -8.77 3.49
N ALA A 53 -13.84 -8.58 2.72
CA ALA A 53 -13.93 -8.34 1.28
C ALA A 53 -14.58 -9.53 0.54
N TYR A 54 -14.21 -10.75 0.91
CA TYR A 54 -14.81 -11.96 0.33
C TYR A 54 -16.32 -12.04 0.61
N PHE A 55 -16.74 -11.86 1.86
CA PHE A 55 -18.16 -11.92 2.21
C PHE A 55 -18.95 -10.81 1.57
N TYR A 56 -18.41 -9.58 1.53
CA TYR A 56 -19.07 -8.49 0.83
C TYR A 56 -19.17 -8.73 -0.67
N ALA A 57 -18.09 -9.19 -1.31
CA ALA A 57 -18.10 -9.50 -2.74
C ALA A 57 -19.11 -10.61 -3.10
N LYS A 58 -19.23 -11.64 -2.25
CA LYS A 58 -20.25 -12.68 -2.39
C LYS A 58 -21.67 -12.11 -2.27
N PHE A 59 -21.92 -11.32 -1.21
CA PHE A 59 -23.22 -10.69 -0.97
C PHE A 59 -23.67 -9.77 -2.13
N ILE A 60 -22.76 -8.95 -2.66
CA ILE A 60 -23.09 -8.01 -3.72
C ILE A 60 -23.15 -8.68 -5.09
N GLY A 61 -22.39 -9.77 -5.28
CA GLY A 61 -22.39 -10.55 -6.52
C GLY A 61 -23.75 -11.13 -6.89
N ASP A 62 -24.54 -11.49 -5.88
CA ASP A 62 -25.91 -12.00 -6.06
C ASP A 62 -26.90 -10.88 -6.41
N LYS A 63 -26.54 -9.61 -6.16
CA LYS A 63 -27.44 -8.45 -6.34
C LYS A 63 -27.14 -7.59 -7.57
N VAL A 64 -25.94 -7.67 -8.10
CA VAL A 64 -25.50 -6.88 -9.26
C VAL A 64 -25.26 -7.82 -10.44
N SER A 65 -26.22 -7.85 -11.37
CA SER A 65 -26.08 -8.57 -12.62
C SER A 65 -25.35 -7.70 -13.65
N ILE A 66 -24.27 -8.22 -14.21
CA ILE A 66 -23.54 -7.61 -15.34
C ILE A 66 -23.98 -8.39 -16.58
N LYS A 67 -24.43 -7.68 -17.62
CA LYS A 67 -24.72 -8.32 -18.90
C LYS A 67 -23.41 -8.81 -19.50
N GLU A 68 -23.24 -10.12 -19.59
CA GLU A 68 -22.14 -10.71 -20.36
C GLU A 68 -22.34 -10.37 -21.83
N ASP A 69 -21.36 -9.73 -22.44
CA ASP A 69 -21.34 -9.52 -23.88
C ASP A 69 -20.92 -10.85 -24.52
N ALA A 70 -21.90 -11.55 -25.11
CA ALA A 70 -21.66 -12.86 -25.73
C ALA A 70 -20.71 -12.79 -26.94
N SER A 71 -20.35 -11.59 -27.39
CA SER A 71 -19.44 -11.35 -28.53
C SER A 71 -17.96 -11.38 -28.17
N GLU A 72 -17.58 -11.42 -26.89
CA GLU A 72 -16.14 -11.52 -26.54
C GLU A 72 -15.62 -12.93 -26.76
N ILE A 73 -14.82 -13.08 -27.80
CA ILE A 73 -14.01 -14.27 -28.02
C ILE A 73 -13.03 -14.37 -26.84
N ARG A 74 -13.31 -15.28 -25.90
CA ARG A 74 -12.32 -15.63 -24.85
C ARG A 74 -11.14 -16.25 -25.57
N LYS A 75 -10.03 -15.53 -25.69
CA LYS A 75 -8.77 -16.10 -26.19
C LYS A 75 -8.44 -17.33 -25.34
N SER A 76 -8.25 -18.46 -25.98
CA SER A 76 -7.74 -19.66 -25.32
C SER A 76 -6.31 -19.42 -24.86
N TYR A 77 -5.85 -20.19 -23.85
CA TYR A 77 -4.45 -20.20 -23.45
C TYR A 77 -3.52 -20.46 -24.64
N ASP A 78 -3.91 -21.35 -25.54
CA ASP A 78 -3.16 -21.68 -26.76
C ASP A 78 -3.08 -20.50 -27.74
N ASP A 79 -4.13 -19.67 -27.81
CA ASP A 79 -4.15 -18.46 -28.64
C ASP A 79 -3.22 -17.39 -28.07
N ILE A 80 -3.16 -17.27 -26.74
CA ILE A 80 -2.24 -16.36 -26.05
C ILE A 80 -0.79 -16.80 -26.28
N ILE A 81 -0.48 -18.11 -26.19
CA ILE A 81 0.87 -18.62 -26.49
C ILE A 81 1.26 -18.37 -27.95
N LYS A 82 0.33 -18.59 -28.89
CA LYS A 82 0.60 -18.33 -30.31
C LYS A 82 0.89 -16.86 -30.58
N GLU A 83 0.19 -15.95 -29.90
CA GLU A 83 0.35 -14.51 -30.05
C GLU A 83 1.66 -14.00 -29.43
N HIS A 84 2.04 -14.52 -28.24
CA HIS A 84 3.22 -14.05 -27.50
C HIS A 84 4.50 -14.85 -27.77
N GLY A 85 4.41 -15.99 -28.45
CA GLY A 85 5.54 -16.83 -28.76
C GLY A 85 6.03 -17.63 -27.54
N ARG A 86 7.37 -17.86 -27.46
CA ARG A 86 7.96 -18.62 -26.36
C ARG A 86 7.87 -17.83 -25.05
N LEU A 87 7.18 -18.41 -24.06
CA LEU A 87 7.12 -17.82 -22.73
C LEU A 87 8.47 -17.97 -22.00
N PRO A 88 8.90 -16.97 -21.23
CA PRO A 88 10.12 -17.05 -20.43
C PRO A 88 9.97 -18.05 -19.28
N ASN A 89 11.10 -18.38 -18.64
CA ASN A 89 11.10 -19.28 -17.49
C ASN A 89 10.22 -18.72 -16.35
N GLY A 90 9.30 -19.53 -15.82
CA GLY A 90 8.35 -19.11 -14.78
C GLY A 90 9.03 -18.60 -13.50
N PHE A 91 10.17 -19.19 -13.10
CA PHE A 91 10.94 -18.70 -11.96
C PHE A 91 11.50 -17.30 -12.23
N LEU A 92 12.10 -17.08 -13.39
CA LEU A 92 12.63 -15.77 -13.78
C LEU A 92 11.52 -14.72 -13.90
N SER A 93 10.33 -15.12 -14.36
CA SER A 93 9.17 -14.22 -14.45
C SER A 93 8.69 -13.70 -13.10
N LEU A 94 8.87 -14.47 -12.04
CA LEU A 94 8.49 -14.11 -10.67
C LEU A 94 9.63 -13.41 -9.89
N ALA A 95 10.88 -13.59 -10.33
CA ALA A 95 12.06 -13.06 -9.63
C ALA A 95 12.04 -11.54 -9.42
N PRO A 96 11.60 -10.68 -10.37
CA PRO A 96 11.52 -9.24 -10.17
C PRO A 96 10.65 -8.82 -8.97
N ILE A 97 9.66 -9.63 -8.61
CA ILE A 97 8.73 -9.37 -7.50
C ILE A 97 9.26 -10.00 -6.20
N PHE A 98 9.62 -11.28 -6.25
CA PHE A 98 9.97 -12.01 -5.03
C PHE A 98 11.38 -11.71 -4.53
N ALA A 99 12.36 -11.42 -5.40
CA ALA A 99 13.72 -11.15 -4.96
C ALA A 99 13.81 -9.91 -4.05
N PRO A 100 13.22 -8.75 -4.35
CA PRO A 100 13.19 -7.61 -3.43
C PRO A 100 12.58 -7.95 -2.07
N ILE A 101 11.45 -8.65 -2.06
CA ILE A 101 10.75 -9.03 -0.82
C ILE A 101 11.64 -9.90 0.06
N LEU A 102 12.28 -10.92 -0.52
CA LEU A 102 13.18 -11.82 0.20
C LEU A 102 14.42 -11.09 0.73
N LEU A 103 15.03 -10.20 -0.08
CA LEU A 103 16.18 -9.43 0.34
C LEU A 103 15.86 -8.48 1.50
N MET A 104 14.74 -7.76 1.43
CA MET A 104 14.29 -6.89 2.52
C MET A 104 13.97 -7.69 3.79
N ALA A 105 13.33 -8.86 3.65
CA ALA A 105 13.04 -9.74 4.78
C ALA A 105 14.33 -10.24 5.44
N LEU A 106 15.31 -10.71 4.64
CA LEU A 106 16.62 -11.14 5.16
C LEU A 106 17.37 -10.01 5.86
N GLY A 107 17.42 -8.82 5.27
CA GLY A 107 18.04 -7.64 5.89
C GLY A 107 17.39 -7.29 7.23
N SER A 108 16.05 -7.30 7.29
CA SER A 108 15.31 -7.04 8.53
C SER A 108 15.58 -8.09 9.61
N VAL A 109 15.64 -9.37 9.25
CA VAL A 109 16.01 -10.44 10.21
C VAL A 109 17.41 -10.22 10.79
N VAL A 110 18.38 -9.90 9.93
CA VAL A 110 19.76 -9.60 10.37
C VAL A 110 19.79 -8.40 11.32
N GLY A 111 19.01 -7.35 11.02
CA GLY A 111 18.88 -6.17 11.88
C GLY A 111 18.27 -6.49 13.24
N ILE A 112 17.16 -7.26 13.28
CA ILE A 112 16.48 -7.67 14.52
C ILE A 112 17.41 -8.54 15.39
N LEU A 113 18.12 -9.49 14.78
CA LEU A 113 19.06 -10.37 15.49
C LEU A 113 20.36 -9.69 15.87
N LYS A 114 20.57 -8.42 15.47
CA LYS A 114 21.78 -7.63 15.70
C LYS A 114 23.05 -8.37 15.31
N LEU A 115 23.00 -9.16 14.23
CA LEU A 115 24.14 -9.90 13.73
C LEU A 115 25.23 -8.92 13.28
N GLN A 116 26.50 -9.28 13.54
CA GLN A 116 27.67 -8.45 13.20
C GLN A 116 28.61 -9.22 12.27
N GLY A 117 29.42 -8.49 11.53
CA GLY A 117 30.42 -9.03 10.61
C GLY A 117 30.14 -8.71 9.15
N ALA A 118 31.09 -9.03 8.28
CA ALA A 118 31.02 -8.64 6.86
C ALA A 118 29.76 -9.20 6.16
N LEU A 119 29.37 -10.44 6.46
CA LEU A 119 28.18 -11.05 5.89
C LEU A 119 26.89 -10.35 6.36
N ALA A 120 26.81 -10.01 7.64
CA ALA A 120 25.66 -9.26 8.17
C ALA A 120 25.53 -7.89 7.50
N ASN A 121 26.64 -7.15 7.38
CA ASN A 121 26.65 -5.85 6.70
C ASN A 121 26.25 -5.97 5.22
N PHE A 122 26.68 -7.02 4.54
CA PHE A 122 26.28 -7.29 3.15
C PHE A 122 24.79 -7.60 3.03
N MET A 123 24.22 -8.40 3.95
CA MET A 123 22.79 -8.69 3.97
C MET A 123 21.95 -7.44 4.30
N LEU A 124 22.41 -6.60 5.23
CA LEU A 124 21.79 -5.30 5.52
C LEU A 124 21.82 -4.36 4.29
N PHE A 125 22.94 -4.32 3.57
CA PHE A 125 23.05 -3.55 2.34
C PHE A 125 22.08 -4.05 1.27
N LEU A 126 22.02 -5.35 1.00
CA LEU A 126 21.08 -5.92 0.03
C LEU A 126 19.62 -5.79 0.48
N GLY A 127 19.36 -5.81 1.78
CA GLY A 127 18.04 -5.63 2.38
C GLY A 127 17.56 -4.18 2.40
N ASN A 128 18.43 -3.21 2.07
CA ASN A 128 17.99 -1.83 1.90
C ASN A 128 16.94 -1.75 0.78
N PRO A 129 15.77 -1.11 1.00
CA PRO A 129 14.67 -1.08 0.04
C PRO A 129 15.07 -0.63 -1.37
N VAL A 130 15.92 0.40 -1.47
CA VAL A 130 16.38 0.93 -2.77
C VAL A 130 17.24 -0.10 -3.50
N ILE A 131 18.16 -0.76 -2.78
CA ILE A 131 19.05 -1.78 -3.35
C ILE A 131 18.24 -3.03 -3.72
N ALA A 132 17.39 -3.50 -2.84
CA ALA A 132 16.54 -4.68 -3.08
C ALA A 132 15.64 -4.46 -4.31
N LEU A 133 14.98 -3.30 -4.43
CA LEU A 133 14.18 -2.96 -5.62
C LEU A 133 15.05 -2.84 -6.87
N GLY A 134 16.27 -2.30 -6.75
CA GLY A 134 17.26 -2.28 -7.83
C GLY A 134 17.59 -3.68 -8.34
N VAL A 135 17.76 -4.66 -7.44
CA VAL A 135 17.93 -6.07 -7.82
C VAL A 135 16.70 -6.60 -8.56
N GLY A 136 15.48 -6.23 -8.13
CA GLY A 136 14.25 -6.55 -8.86
C GLY A 136 14.25 -6.01 -10.29
N VAL A 137 14.69 -4.76 -10.48
CA VAL A 137 14.84 -4.16 -11.82
C VAL A 137 15.88 -4.92 -12.66
N LEU A 138 17.00 -5.36 -12.08
CA LEU A 138 17.98 -6.19 -12.78
C LEU A 138 17.37 -7.50 -13.29
N PHE A 139 16.57 -8.20 -12.47
CA PHE A 139 15.84 -9.39 -12.90
C PHE A 139 14.83 -9.07 -14.01
N ALA A 140 14.14 -7.94 -13.96
CA ALA A 140 13.23 -7.51 -15.01
C ALA A 140 13.97 -7.26 -16.34
N VAL A 141 15.17 -6.65 -16.29
CA VAL A 141 16.03 -6.45 -17.50
C VAL A 141 16.50 -7.80 -18.06
N ILE A 142 16.91 -8.73 -17.20
CA ILE A 142 17.29 -10.09 -17.64
C ILE A 142 16.11 -10.78 -18.32
N LEU A 143 14.90 -10.64 -17.77
CA LEU A 143 13.68 -11.18 -18.35
C LEU A 143 13.40 -10.59 -19.74
N LEU A 144 13.58 -9.27 -19.92
CA LEU A 144 13.46 -8.61 -21.22
C LEU A 144 14.49 -9.12 -22.25
N LEU A 145 15.72 -9.38 -21.80
CA LEU A 145 16.76 -9.97 -22.63
C LEU A 145 16.39 -11.38 -23.07
N GLU A 146 15.91 -12.23 -22.15
CA GLU A 146 15.47 -13.59 -22.46
C GLU A 146 14.28 -13.61 -23.42
N ALA A 147 13.33 -12.68 -23.23
CA ALA A 147 12.17 -12.51 -24.09
C ALA A 147 12.52 -11.87 -25.47
N GLY A 148 13.76 -11.42 -25.69
CA GLY A 148 14.15 -10.73 -26.92
C GLY A 148 13.58 -9.31 -27.07
N LYS A 149 13.05 -8.73 -25.99
CA LYS A 149 12.31 -7.45 -25.97
C LYS A 149 13.12 -6.28 -25.41
N ILE A 150 14.43 -6.41 -25.31
CA ILE A 150 15.29 -5.36 -24.71
C ILE A 150 15.17 -4.00 -25.43
N LYS A 151 14.80 -3.99 -26.70
CA LYS A 151 14.57 -2.75 -27.47
C LYS A 151 13.39 -1.94 -26.93
N GLU A 152 12.43 -2.59 -26.29
CA GLU A 152 11.25 -1.96 -25.67
C GLU A 152 11.59 -1.32 -24.31
N PHE A 153 12.79 -1.55 -23.76
CA PHE A 153 13.20 -1.08 -22.43
C PHE A 153 13.02 0.44 -22.25
N ASN A 154 13.44 1.23 -23.23
CA ASN A 154 13.32 2.68 -23.16
C ASN A 154 11.87 3.15 -23.17
N GLU A 155 11.01 2.52 -23.97
CA GLU A 155 9.59 2.83 -24.03
C GLU A 155 8.90 2.49 -22.72
N MET A 156 9.13 1.28 -22.22
CA MET A 156 8.59 0.83 -20.91
C MET A 156 9.07 1.73 -19.76
N THR A 157 10.35 2.13 -19.77
CA THR A 157 10.92 3.04 -18.77
C THR A 157 10.24 4.41 -18.83
N ASN A 158 10.04 4.97 -20.02
CA ASN A 158 9.36 6.25 -20.19
C ASN A 158 7.90 6.19 -19.73
N GLU A 159 7.19 5.10 -20.00
CA GLU A 159 5.83 4.90 -19.51
C GLU A 159 5.81 4.83 -17.98
N MET A 160 6.73 4.09 -17.37
CA MET A 160 6.85 4.03 -15.91
C MET A 160 7.18 5.39 -15.29
N LEU A 161 8.05 6.19 -15.92
CA LEU A 161 8.37 7.55 -15.44
C LEU A 161 7.14 8.48 -15.46
N LYS A 162 6.24 8.33 -16.44
CA LYS A 162 4.96 9.08 -16.47
C LYS A 162 4.07 8.73 -15.27
N VAL A 163 4.13 7.49 -14.78
CA VAL A 163 3.39 7.05 -13.59
C VAL A 163 4.09 7.48 -12.30
N VAL A 164 5.41 7.32 -12.23
CA VAL A 164 6.21 7.57 -11.03
C VAL A 164 6.39 9.07 -10.78
N GLY A 165 6.54 9.89 -11.82
CA GLY A 165 6.76 11.33 -11.70
C GLY A 165 5.70 12.05 -10.82
N PRO A 166 4.41 11.91 -11.12
CA PRO A 166 3.35 12.45 -10.26
C PRO A 166 3.40 11.92 -8.82
N ILE A 167 3.72 10.63 -8.61
CA ILE A 167 3.83 10.05 -7.28
C ILE A 167 4.93 10.73 -6.47
N LEU A 168 6.11 10.90 -7.05
CA LEU A 168 7.25 11.59 -6.40
C LEU A 168 6.89 13.05 -6.06
N PHE A 169 6.29 13.76 -7.00
CA PHE A 169 5.88 15.15 -6.79
C PHE A 169 4.84 15.28 -5.67
N ILE A 170 3.83 14.41 -5.67
CA ILE A 170 2.78 14.39 -4.64
C ILE A 170 3.36 14.01 -3.28
N THR A 171 4.29 13.05 -3.23
CA THR A 171 4.98 12.67 -1.98
C THR A 171 5.77 13.85 -1.41
N ALA A 172 6.50 14.57 -2.25
CA ALA A 172 7.22 15.77 -1.84
C ALA A 172 6.27 16.88 -1.37
N ALA A 173 5.18 17.13 -2.10
CA ALA A 173 4.16 18.11 -1.73
C ALA A 173 3.47 17.74 -0.40
N GLY A 174 3.19 16.43 -0.18
CA GLY A 174 2.67 15.92 1.10
C GLY A 174 3.61 16.20 2.26
N GLY A 175 4.92 15.98 2.07
CA GLY A 175 5.94 16.32 3.07
C GLY A 175 5.99 17.83 3.37
N VAL A 176 5.89 18.68 2.36
CA VAL A 176 5.80 20.15 2.53
C VAL A 176 4.53 20.54 3.30
N LEU A 177 3.38 19.95 2.94
CA LEU A 177 2.11 20.19 3.63
C LEU A 177 2.21 19.79 5.11
N GLY A 178 2.80 18.64 5.42
CA GLY A 178 3.04 18.20 6.80
C GLY A 178 3.85 19.23 7.60
N LYS A 179 4.94 19.75 7.03
CA LYS A 179 5.75 20.82 7.66
C LYS A 179 4.98 22.13 7.83
N VAL A 180 4.17 22.52 6.84
CA VAL A 180 3.33 23.73 6.94
C VAL A 180 2.30 23.59 8.05
N ILE A 181 1.64 22.43 8.17
CA ILE A 181 0.68 22.14 9.24
C ILE A 181 1.36 22.22 10.62
N THR A 182 2.56 21.67 10.76
CA THR A 182 3.35 21.77 11.99
C THR A 182 3.72 23.23 12.30
N ALA A 183 4.23 23.96 11.31
CA ALA A 183 4.61 25.38 11.47
C ALA A 183 3.40 26.30 11.73
N ALA A 184 2.21 25.92 11.27
CA ALA A 184 0.96 26.64 11.55
C ALA A 184 0.46 26.45 12.99
N GLY A 185 1.20 25.73 13.85
CA GLY A 185 0.81 25.51 15.25
C GLY A 185 -0.23 24.42 15.44
N PHE A 186 -0.48 23.58 14.42
CA PHE A 186 -1.48 22.52 14.52
C PHE A 186 -1.11 21.50 15.61
N VAL A 187 0.17 21.13 15.74
CA VAL A 187 0.66 20.25 16.80
C VAL A 187 0.42 20.87 18.17
N GLU A 188 0.68 22.17 18.33
CA GLU A 188 0.43 22.87 19.59
C GLU A 188 -1.06 22.94 19.92
N PHE A 189 -1.91 23.26 18.95
CA PHE A 189 -3.37 23.18 19.10
C PHE A 189 -3.84 21.79 19.54
N MET A 190 -3.24 20.74 18.96
CA MET A 190 -3.54 19.36 19.32
C MET A 190 -3.08 19.02 20.74
N LYS A 191 -1.87 19.48 21.15
CA LYS A 191 -1.38 19.31 22.53
C LYS A 191 -2.30 19.98 23.54
N GLN A 192 -2.79 21.19 23.25
CA GLN A 192 -3.75 21.91 24.12
C GLN A 192 -5.10 21.18 24.23
N ASN A 193 -5.49 20.44 23.21
CA ASN A 193 -6.72 19.64 23.19
C ASN A 193 -6.47 18.13 23.34
N ALA A 194 -5.33 17.75 23.89
CA ALA A 194 -4.88 16.35 23.98
C ALA A 194 -5.88 15.42 24.70
N HIS A 195 -6.67 15.95 25.64
CA HIS A 195 -7.72 15.19 26.32
C HIS A 195 -8.85 14.71 25.39
N ILE A 196 -9.14 15.47 24.31
CA ILE A 196 -10.14 15.06 23.30
C ILE A 196 -9.50 14.10 22.31
N ILE A 197 -8.27 14.40 21.87
CA ILE A 197 -7.57 13.69 20.81
C ILE A 197 -6.93 12.42 21.32
N GLY A 198 -6.42 12.41 22.53
CA GLY A 198 -5.90 11.20 23.20
C GLY A 198 -6.96 10.10 23.32
N SER A 199 -8.24 10.47 23.46
CA SER A 199 -9.35 9.52 23.46
C SER A 199 -9.59 8.87 22.07
N ILE A 200 -9.18 9.52 20.99
CA ILE A 200 -9.30 9.00 19.61
C ILE A 200 -8.15 8.03 19.29
N GLY A 201 -6.96 8.25 19.89
CA GLY A 201 -5.81 7.34 19.79
C GLY A 201 -5.49 6.92 18.35
N ILE A 202 -5.42 5.60 18.14
CA ILE A 202 -5.08 4.98 16.84
C ILE A 202 -6.12 5.27 15.72
N PHE A 203 -7.32 5.73 16.05
CA PHE A 203 -8.31 6.13 15.05
C PHE A 203 -7.97 7.47 14.38
N PHE A 204 -7.16 8.32 15.01
CA PHE A 204 -6.81 9.62 14.45
C PHE A 204 -6.11 9.52 13.08
N PRO A 205 -5.00 8.79 12.92
CA PRO A 205 -4.36 8.62 11.62
C PRO A 205 -5.27 7.99 10.57
N PHE A 206 -6.16 7.08 10.96
CA PHE A 206 -7.17 6.51 10.07
C PHE A 206 -8.12 7.60 9.53
N ILE A 207 -8.69 8.42 10.41
CA ILE A 207 -9.65 9.47 10.05
C ILE A 207 -9.01 10.47 9.08
N ILE A 208 -7.82 10.96 9.39
CA ILE A 208 -7.11 11.91 8.52
C ILE A 208 -6.85 11.29 7.15
N SER A 209 -6.36 10.06 7.12
CA SER A 209 -6.09 9.34 5.87
C SER A 209 -7.37 9.10 5.06
N ALA A 210 -8.48 8.74 5.70
CA ALA A 210 -9.76 8.54 5.04
C ALA A 210 -10.32 9.84 4.45
N ILE A 211 -10.19 10.96 5.17
CA ILE A 211 -10.59 12.30 4.67
C ILE A 211 -9.76 12.65 3.44
N ILE A 212 -8.43 12.54 3.51
CA ILE A 212 -7.53 12.86 2.39
C ILE A 212 -7.84 11.94 1.20
N LYS A 213 -8.00 10.64 1.44
CA LYS A 213 -8.36 9.67 0.38
C LYS A 213 -9.67 10.03 -0.30
N THR A 214 -10.70 10.31 0.46
CA THR A 214 -12.03 10.68 -0.07
C THR A 214 -11.97 11.99 -0.86
N ALA A 215 -11.17 12.96 -0.40
CA ALA A 215 -11.07 14.26 -1.06
C ALA A 215 -10.30 14.22 -2.39
N GLN A 216 -9.19 13.46 -2.48
CA GLN A 216 -8.28 13.54 -3.63
C GLN A 216 -8.13 12.22 -4.42
N GLY A 217 -8.64 11.09 -3.92
CA GLY A 217 -8.77 9.82 -4.64
C GLY A 217 -7.57 8.88 -4.59
N SER A 218 -6.33 9.32 -4.33
CA SER A 218 -5.13 8.47 -4.34
C SER A 218 -4.80 7.88 -2.97
N SER A 219 -4.70 6.56 -2.87
CA SER A 219 -4.27 5.89 -1.63
C SER A 219 -2.82 6.23 -1.26
N THR A 220 -1.93 6.27 -2.25
CA THR A 220 -0.51 6.59 -2.02
C THR A 220 -0.35 7.99 -1.46
N VAL A 221 -1.11 8.97 -1.97
CA VAL A 221 -1.12 10.35 -1.45
C VAL A 221 -1.68 10.38 -0.02
N ALA A 222 -2.77 9.68 0.23
CA ALA A 222 -3.35 9.61 1.57
C ALA A 222 -2.37 8.99 2.58
N LEU A 223 -1.69 7.89 2.19
CA LEU A 223 -0.65 7.25 3.00
C LEU A 223 0.50 8.21 3.32
N THR A 224 1.10 8.81 2.31
CA THR A 224 2.30 9.64 2.47
C THR A 224 2.00 10.96 3.17
N THR A 225 0.89 11.63 2.81
CA THR A 225 0.51 12.90 3.44
C THR A 225 0.15 12.70 4.91
N THR A 226 -0.64 11.67 5.23
CA THR A 226 -1.00 11.40 6.63
C THR A 226 0.22 11.01 7.44
N ALA A 227 1.11 10.14 6.91
CA ALA A 227 2.35 9.77 7.59
C ALA A 227 3.25 10.98 7.84
N ALA A 228 3.34 11.92 6.89
CA ALA A 228 4.08 13.18 7.06
C ALA A 228 3.46 14.08 8.15
N ILE A 229 2.14 14.13 8.26
CA ILE A 229 1.43 14.85 9.33
C ILE A 229 1.70 14.20 10.69
N MET A 230 1.71 12.87 10.76
CA MET A 230 2.02 12.14 12.00
C MET A 230 3.44 12.40 12.48
N GLY A 231 4.39 12.50 11.57
CA GLY A 231 5.81 12.71 11.85
C GLY A 231 6.50 11.50 12.47
N LEU A 232 7.76 11.67 12.84
CA LEU A 232 8.58 10.58 13.39
C LEU A 232 8.12 10.20 14.81
N TYR A 233 7.99 8.91 15.08
CA TYR A 233 7.59 8.41 16.41
C TYR A 233 8.63 8.72 17.51
N THR A 234 9.87 9.03 17.14
CA THR A 234 10.95 9.42 18.04
C THR A 234 11.02 10.92 18.30
N SER A 235 10.25 11.74 17.59
CA SER A 235 10.28 13.20 17.73
C SER A 235 9.31 13.68 18.79
N GLU A 236 9.79 14.46 19.75
CA GLU A 236 8.98 15.02 20.84
C GLU A 236 7.88 15.96 20.35
N ASP A 237 8.08 16.60 19.20
CA ASP A 237 7.13 17.54 18.58
C ASP A 237 6.22 16.90 17.54
N SER A 238 6.14 15.56 17.48
CA SER A 238 5.31 14.86 16.53
C SER A 238 3.87 14.65 17.03
N MET A 239 2.95 14.44 16.08
CA MET A 239 1.59 13.98 16.40
C MET A 239 1.61 12.58 17.05
N MET A 240 2.60 11.76 16.71
CA MET A 240 2.81 10.44 17.32
C MET A 240 2.97 10.54 18.82
N THR A 241 3.79 11.49 19.29
CA THR A 241 4.00 11.76 20.73
C THR A 241 2.73 12.27 21.40
N THR A 242 2.00 13.17 20.76
CA THR A 242 0.72 13.68 21.28
C THR A 242 -0.32 12.57 21.48
N LEU A 243 -0.30 11.55 20.62
CA LEU A 243 -1.21 10.40 20.68
C LEU A 243 -0.70 9.24 21.55
N GLY A 244 0.50 9.33 22.12
CA GLY A 244 1.11 8.27 22.91
C GLY A 244 1.63 7.08 22.06
N LEU A 245 1.82 7.26 20.75
CA LEU A 245 2.24 6.22 19.80
C LEU A 245 3.76 6.28 19.57
N THR A 246 4.54 6.34 20.65
CA THR A 246 5.99 6.63 20.66
C THR A 246 6.87 5.37 20.63
N THR A 247 6.26 4.19 20.53
CA THR A 247 7.00 2.93 20.38
C THR A 247 7.13 2.55 18.91
N GLU A 248 8.10 1.71 18.57
CA GLU A 248 8.24 1.17 17.22
C GLU A 248 6.98 0.43 16.77
N MET A 249 6.37 -0.36 17.65
CA MET A 249 5.11 -1.04 17.38
C MET A 249 3.96 -0.04 17.20
N GLY A 250 3.91 1.03 18.01
CA GLY A 250 2.97 2.14 17.85
C GLY A 250 3.10 2.80 16.48
N ALA A 251 4.31 2.99 15.98
CA ALA A 251 4.56 3.53 14.65
C ALA A 251 4.11 2.56 13.55
N VAL A 252 4.35 1.25 13.68
CA VAL A 252 3.87 0.25 12.72
C VAL A 252 2.33 0.20 12.70
N LEU A 253 1.69 0.19 13.86
CA LEU A 253 0.22 0.23 13.94
C LEU A 253 -0.35 1.54 13.37
N THR A 254 0.37 2.65 13.52
CA THR A 254 0.01 3.92 12.86
C THR A 254 0.06 3.80 11.34
N VAL A 255 1.10 3.17 10.77
CA VAL A 255 1.14 2.89 9.32
C VAL A 255 -0.08 2.06 8.89
N MET A 256 -0.45 1.05 9.68
CA MET A 256 -1.62 0.20 9.37
C MET A 256 -2.94 0.99 9.50
N ALA A 257 -3.08 1.87 10.47
CA ALA A 257 -4.25 2.73 10.61
C ALA A 257 -4.37 3.71 9.44
N ILE A 258 -3.25 4.32 9.03
CA ILE A 258 -3.18 5.17 7.83
C ILE A 258 -3.58 4.38 6.59
N ALA A 259 -3.07 3.16 6.43
CA ALA A 259 -3.36 2.28 5.31
C ALA A 259 -4.85 1.91 5.24
N ALA A 260 -5.47 1.58 6.37
CA ALA A 260 -6.91 1.34 6.45
C ALA A 260 -7.72 2.58 6.02
N GLY A 261 -7.32 3.78 6.43
CA GLY A 261 -7.92 5.03 5.99
C GLY A 261 -7.72 5.29 4.49
N ALA A 262 -6.51 5.05 3.99
CA ALA A 262 -6.13 5.26 2.60
C ALA A 262 -6.86 4.34 1.59
N MET A 263 -7.44 3.22 2.04
CA MET A 263 -8.29 2.38 1.21
C MET A 263 -9.78 2.72 1.30
N THR A 264 -10.18 3.47 2.33
CA THR A 264 -11.59 3.74 2.62
C THR A 264 -12.20 4.63 1.54
N VAL A 265 -13.39 4.26 1.05
CA VAL A 265 -14.20 5.04 0.10
C VAL A 265 -13.47 5.36 -1.22
N SER A 266 -13.16 4.32 -2.00
CA SER A 266 -12.75 4.47 -3.40
C SER A 266 -13.96 4.81 -4.27
N HIS A 267 -13.96 5.98 -4.92
CA HIS A 267 -15.09 6.46 -5.75
C HIS A 267 -14.58 7.15 -7.02
N ALA A 268 -15.43 7.89 -7.72
CA ALA A 268 -15.14 8.43 -9.05
C ALA A 268 -13.90 9.34 -9.17
N ASN A 269 -13.35 9.87 -8.08
CA ASN A 269 -12.08 10.60 -8.09
C ASN A 269 -10.84 9.69 -8.03
N ASP A 270 -11.04 8.40 -7.81
CA ASP A 270 -9.99 7.39 -7.72
C ASP A 270 -9.84 6.65 -9.04
N SER A 271 -8.63 6.66 -9.61
CA SER A 271 -8.32 5.91 -10.83
C SER A 271 -8.58 4.41 -10.68
N TYR A 272 -8.36 3.86 -9.49
CA TYR A 272 -8.63 2.45 -9.21
C TYR A 272 -10.12 2.10 -9.31
N PHE A 273 -11.01 3.00 -8.90
CA PHE A 273 -12.46 2.85 -9.11
C PHE A 273 -12.78 2.63 -10.59
N TRP A 274 -12.19 3.42 -11.48
CA TRP A 274 -12.42 3.30 -12.93
C TRP A 274 -11.76 2.05 -13.51
N VAL A 275 -10.61 1.65 -13.03
CA VAL A 275 -9.98 0.38 -13.43
C VAL A 275 -10.92 -0.77 -13.13
N VAL A 276 -11.42 -0.88 -11.89
CA VAL A 276 -12.29 -1.98 -11.48
C VAL A 276 -13.62 -1.96 -12.21
N THR A 277 -14.23 -0.78 -12.37
CA THR A 277 -15.52 -0.66 -13.07
C THR A 277 -15.40 -0.99 -14.56
N ASN A 278 -14.36 -0.49 -15.23
CA ASN A 278 -14.16 -0.75 -16.66
C ASN A 278 -13.82 -2.23 -16.93
N PHE A 279 -12.85 -2.82 -16.20
CA PHE A 279 -12.55 -4.24 -16.34
C PHE A 279 -13.69 -5.16 -15.90
N GLY A 280 -14.48 -4.71 -14.91
CA GLY A 280 -15.68 -5.41 -14.46
C GLY A 280 -16.89 -5.18 -15.35
N LYS A 281 -16.79 -4.37 -16.43
CA LYS A 281 -17.90 -3.98 -17.31
C LYS A 281 -19.11 -3.45 -16.54
N MET A 282 -18.83 -2.75 -15.44
CA MET A 282 -19.83 -2.16 -14.55
C MET A 282 -20.13 -0.73 -14.97
N THR A 283 -21.39 -0.32 -14.82
CA THR A 283 -21.72 1.10 -14.87
C THR A 283 -21.15 1.83 -13.64
N PRO A 284 -20.93 3.15 -13.69
CA PRO A 284 -20.49 3.92 -12.52
C PRO A 284 -21.39 3.70 -11.30
N GLU A 285 -22.70 3.63 -11.50
CA GLU A 285 -23.67 3.34 -10.42
C GLU A 285 -23.44 1.96 -9.79
N GLN A 286 -23.18 0.94 -10.61
CA GLN A 286 -22.81 -0.38 -10.11
C GLN A 286 -21.45 -0.34 -9.40
N GLY A 287 -20.49 0.47 -9.87
CA GLY A 287 -19.21 0.71 -9.22
C GLY A 287 -19.37 1.29 -7.80
N TYR A 288 -20.27 2.26 -7.63
CA TYR A 288 -20.57 2.80 -6.29
C TYR A 288 -21.17 1.73 -5.36
N LYS A 289 -22.09 0.92 -5.85
CA LYS A 289 -22.71 -0.16 -5.06
C LYS A 289 -21.76 -1.32 -4.75
N THR A 290 -20.73 -1.51 -5.57
CA THR A 290 -19.77 -2.61 -5.44
C THR A 290 -18.44 -2.14 -4.88
N GLN A 291 -17.61 -1.47 -5.68
CA GLN A 291 -16.24 -1.09 -5.33
C GLN A 291 -16.18 -0.09 -4.17
N THR A 292 -17.01 0.97 -4.20
CA THR A 292 -16.98 1.98 -3.14
C THR A 292 -17.41 1.41 -1.79
N MET A 293 -18.49 0.64 -1.79
CA MET A 293 -18.95 0.02 -0.55
C MET A 293 -18.03 -1.10 -0.07
N LEU A 294 -17.40 -1.85 -0.98
CA LEU A 294 -16.35 -2.81 -0.63
C LEU A 294 -15.22 -2.13 0.14
N THR A 295 -14.66 -1.06 -0.41
CA THR A 295 -13.52 -0.36 0.21
C THR A 295 -13.90 0.33 1.51
N LEU A 296 -15.13 0.81 1.67
CA LEU A 296 -15.64 1.29 2.95
C LEU A 296 -15.65 0.17 4.01
N VAL A 297 -16.19 -1.00 3.67
CA VAL A 297 -16.21 -2.16 4.60
C VAL A 297 -14.78 -2.59 4.94
N MET A 298 -13.90 -2.67 3.95
CA MET A 298 -12.50 -3.05 4.16
C MET A 298 -11.75 -2.06 5.07
N GLY A 299 -11.94 -0.76 4.87
CA GLY A 299 -11.33 0.27 5.70
C GLY A 299 -11.81 0.22 7.16
N ILE A 300 -13.11 0.03 7.38
CA ILE A 300 -13.69 -0.12 8.73
C ILE A 300 -13.14 -1.38 9.42
N VAL A 301 -13.15 -2.52 8.73
CA VAL A 301 -12.60 -3.77 9.28
C VAL A 301 -11.09 -3.63 9.51
N GLY A 302 -10.37 -2.95 8.63
CA GLY A 302 -8.95 -2.67 8.78
C GLY A 302 -8.65 -1.89 10.06
N ILE A 303 -9.32 -0.76 10.28
CA ILE A 303 -9.08 0.02 11.52
C ILE A 303 -9.53 -0.71 12.78
N LEU A 304 -10.62 -1.46 12.74
CA LEU A 304 -11.04 -2.28 13.89
C LEU A 304 -10.00 -3.36 14.21
N SER A 305 -9.40 -3.97 13.18
CA SER A 305 -8.33 -4.95 13.36
C SER A 305 -7.06 -4.32 13.96
N VAL A 306 -6.68 -3.13 13.49
CA VAL A 306 -5.57 -2.35 14.06
C VAL A 306 -5.85 -1.96 15.50
N TRP A 307 -7.07 -1.51 15.80
CA TRP A 307 -7.49 -1.18 17.16
C TRP A 307 -7.42 -2.38 18.09
N VAL A 308 -7.93 -3.54 17.68
CA VAL A 308 -7.82 -4.78 18.48
C VAL A 308 -6.35 -5.12 18.73
N LEU A 309 -5.49 -5.06 17.69
CA LEU A 309 -4.06 -5.30 17.89
C LEU A 309 -3.42 -4.30 18.83
N SER A 310 -3.83 -3.03 18.81
CA SER A 310 -3.29 -2.00 19.71
C SER A 310 -3.56 -2.29 21.19
N LEU A 311 -4.67 -2.97 21.52
CA LEU A 311 -4.99 -3.35 22.89
C LEU A 311 -4.03 -4.41 23.49
N PHE A 312 -3.33 -5.15 22.63
CA PHE A 312 -2.41 -6.20 23.06
C PHE A 312 -0.93 -5.85 22.85
N LEU A 313 -0.64 -4.90 21.98
CA LEU A 313 0.71 -4.61 21.52
C LEU A 313 1.23 -3.22 21.97
N LEU A 314 0.36 -2.34 22.44
CA LEU A 314 0.69 -1.05 23.05
C LEU A 314 0.45 -1.08 24.54
#